data_90315ff5e3629cf9e58c44c5c2a57874
#
_entry.id   90315ff5e3629cf9e58c44c5c2a57874
#
_cell.length_a   1.000
_cell.length_b   1.000
_cell.length_c   1.000
_cell.angle_alpha   90.00
_cell.angle_beta   90.00
_cell.angle_gamma   90.00
#
_symmetry.space_group_name_H-M   'P 1'
#
loop_
_entity.id
_entity.type
_entity.pdbx_description
1 polymer ?
#
loop_
_entity_poly.entity_id
_entity_poly.type
_entity_poly.pdbx_seq_one_letter_code
_entity_poly.pdbx_strand_id
1 'polypeptide(L)'
;MTTHQTDHDGASSEGTVTVTEAGSGTYTQQINAGHHRIVADEPRPIGDDAGPTPYDLLLAALGACTSMTVRMYADRKGWPLRRVRVTLRHSRIHARDCADCETSVGFVDQIDRDIELTGDLDDTQRERLLYMADRCPVHQTLTSEVHITTSLR
;
A
#
# COMPACT_ATOMS: atom_id res chain seq x y z
N MET A 1 28.73 -25.61 -34.69
CA MET A 1 27.58 -24.74 -34.86
C MET A 1 26.70 -24.89 -33.60
N THR A 2 26.90 -24.02 -32.63
CA THR A 2 26.22 -24.08 -31.33
C THR A 2 25.32 -22.85 -31.27
N THR A 3 24.04 -23.09 -31.40
CA THR A 3 23.02 -22.03 -31.30
C THR A 3 22.81 -21.68 -29.82
N HIS A 4 23.22 -20.50 -29.44
CA HIS A 4 22.80 -19.85 -28.17
C HIS A 4 21.35 -19.48 -28.30
N GLN A 5 20.54 -20.15 -27.55
CA GLN A 5 19.14 -19.80 -27.31
C GLN A 5 19.15 -18.80 -26.14
N THR A 6 19.00 -17.54 -26.45
CA THR A 6 18.76 -16.48 -25.46
C THR A 6 17.29 -16.51 -25.09
N ASP A 7 16.98 -17.07 -23.94
CA ASP A 7 15.67 -16.94 -23.31
C ASP A 7 15.47 -15.48 -22.88
N HIS A 8 14.80 -14.71 -23.73
CA HIS A 8 14.19 -13.44 -23.41
C HIS A 8 12.75 -13.68 -22.93
N ASP A 9 12.60 -14.17 -21.72
CA ASP A 9 11.31 -14.14 -21.01
C ASP A 9 11.31 -12.96 -20.04
N GLY A 10 11.27 -11.76 -20.59
CA GLY A 10 11.20 -10.49 -19.89
C GLY A 10 9.99 -9.68 -20.30
N ALA A 11 8.84 -10.31 -20.50
CA ALA A 11 7.59 -9.58 -20.54
C ALA A 11 7.24 -9.16 -19.11
N SER A 12 7.60 -7.93 -18.74
CA SER A 12 7.08 -7.28 -17.53
C SER A 12 5.55 -7.18 -17.68
N SER A 13 4.82 -8.07 -17.05
CA SER A 13 3.36 -7.99 -16.97
C SER A 13 3.03 -6.81 -16.05
N GLU A 14 2.82 -5.63 -16.64
CA GLU A 14 2.36 -4.45 -15.91
C GLU A 14 1.15 -4.84 -15.05
N GLY A 15 1.21 -4.52 -13.75
CA GLY A 15 0.14 -4.80 -12.79
C GLY A 15 0.09 -6.24 -12.26
N THR A 16 1.07 -7.10 -12.57
CA THR A 16 1.14 -8.45 -12.01
C THR A 16 2.15 -8.53 -10.86
N VAL A 17 1.71 -9.11 -9.75
CA VAL A 17 2.56 -9.46 -8.62
C VAL A 17 2.46 -10.96 -8.40
N THR A 18 3.61 -11.61 -8.24
CA THR A 18 3.70 -13.03 -7.91
C THR A 18 4.25 -13.18 -6.50
N VAL A 19 3.58 -13.98 -5.69
CA VAL A 19 4.01 -14.33 -4.33
C VAL A 19 4.26 -15.82 -4.27
N THR A 20 5.41 -16.21 -3.74
CA THR A 20 5.82 -17.63 -3.63
C THR A 20 6.44 -17.85 -2.26
N GLU A 21 6.15 -19.00 -1.64
CA GLU A 21 6.84 -19.40 -0.41
C GLU A 21 8.36 -19.44 -0.65
N ALA A 22 9.12 -18.89 0.31
CA ALA A 22 10.58 -18.76 0.16
C ALA A 22 11.32 -20.11 0.24
N GLY A 23 10.66 -21.17 0.72
CA GLY A 23 11.28 -22.48 0.93
C GLY A 23 12.17 -22.54 2.18
N SER A 24 12.27 -21.43 2.92
CA SER A 24 12.94 -21.33 4.23
C SER A 24 12.04 -20.50 5.17
N GLY A 25 12.05 -20.83 6.47
CA GLY A 25 11.13 -20.22 7.41
C GLY A 25 9.71 -20.80 7.30
N THR A 26 8.85 -20.47 8.27
CA THR A 26 7.48 -21.01 8.33
C THR A 26 6.52 -20.25 7.42
N TYR A 27 6.63 -18.93 7.37
CA TYR A 27 5.70 -18.05 6.63
C TYR A 27 6.40 -17.08 5.69
N THR A 28 7.71 -17.18 5.53
CA THR A 28 8.50 -16.29 4.68
C THR A 28 8.06 -16.38 3.22
N GLN A 29 7.72 -15.25 2.62
CA GLN A 29 7.27 -15.14 1.25
C GLN A 29 8.22 -14.29 0.42
N GLN A 30 8.43 -14.69 -0.83
CA GLN A 30 9.09 -13.86 -1.84
C GLN A 30 8.03 -13.22 -2.73
N ILE A 31 8.09 -11.91 -2.84
CA ILE A 31 7.19 -11.10 -3.65
C ILE A 31 7.98 -10.52 -4.81
N ASN A 32 7.52 -10.78 -6.04
CA ASN A 32 8.06 -10.21 -7.27
C ASN A 32 7.03 -9.26 -7.88
N ALA A 33 7.40 -7.99 -8.00
CA ALA A 33 6.61 -6.93 -8.62
C ALA A 33 7.45 -6.27 -9.73
N GLY A 34 7.27 -6.70 -10.97
CA GLY A 34 8.16 -6.36 -12.07
C GLY A 34 9.59 -6.87 -11.76
N HIS A 35 10.58 -5.95 -11.75
CA HIS A 35 11.97 -6.28 -11.41
C HIS A 35 12.29 -6.11 -9.91
N HIS A 36 11.32 -5.69 -9.09
CA HIS A 36 11.48 -5.51 -7.66
C HIS A 36 11.20 -6.80 -6.90
N ARG A 37 12.01 -7.05 -5.87
CA ARG A 37 11.85 -8.18 -4.97
C ARG A 37 11.67 -7.68 -3.54
N ILE A 38 10.67 -8.20 -2.87
CA ILE A 38 10.33 -7.87 -1.49
C ILE A 38 10.17 -9.20 -0.74
N VAL A 39 10.59 -9.25 0.51
CA VAL A 39 10.32 -10.37 1.41
C VAL A 39 9.21 -9.95 2.35
N ALA A 40 8.24 -10.83 2.60
CA ALA A 40 7.23 -10.67 3.62
C ALA A 40 7.29 -11.84 4.60
N ASP A 41 6.94 -11.59 5.86
CA ASP A 41 6.91 -12.62 6.89
C ASP A 41 5.97 -12.21 8.02
N GLU A 42 5.77 -13.09 8.98
CA GLU A 42 5.12 -12.78 10.25
C GLU A 42 6.18 -12.52 11.33
N PRO A 43 5.89 -11.72 12.37
CA PRO A 43 6.80 -11.48 13.46
C PRO A 43 6.97 -12.73 14.32
N ARG A 44 8.06 -12.79 15.06
CA ARG A 44 8.27 -13.85 16.06
C ARG A 44 7.26 -13.76 17.21
N PRO A 45 6.78 -14.88 17.75
CA PRO A 45 7.22 -16.26 17.52
C PRO A 45 6.49 -16.98 16.37
N ILE A 46 5.58 -16.33 15.67
CA ILE A 46 4.75 -16.96 14.62
C ILE A 46 5.59 -17.20 13.36
N GLY A 47 6.30 -16.20 12.88
CA GLY A 47 7.25 -16.26 11.78
C GLY A 47 8.69 -16.01 12.25
N ASP A 48 9.56 -15.71 11.29
CA ASP A 48 10.98 -15.45 11.51
C ASP A 48 11.34 -13.96 11.52
N ASP A 49 10.35 -13.08 11.29
CA ASP A 49 10.55 -11.62 11.20
C ASP A 49 11.55 -11.24 10.09
N ALA A 50 11.49 -11.96 8.97
CA ALA A 50 12.38 -11.74 7.82
C ALA A 50 11.95 -10.58 6.91
N GLY A 51 10.76 -10.04 7.11
CA GLY A 51 10.21 -8.91 6.34
C GLY A 51 8.93 -8.35 6.97
N PRO A 52 8.36 -7.30 6.37
CA PRO A 52 7.09 -6.73 6.81
C PRO A 52 5.96 -7.74 6.69
N THR A 53 4.95 -7.58 7.55
CA THR A 53 3.71 -8.37 7.48
C THR A 53 2.87 -8.00 6.26
N PRO A 54 1.91 -8.85 5.85
CA PRO A 54 0.96 -8.48 4.80
C PRO A 54 0.20 -7.18 5.07
N TYR A 55 -0.18 -6.91 6.32
CA TYR A 55 -0.83 -5.65 6.70
C TYR A 55 0.12 -4.44 6.62
N ASP A 56 1.40 -4.61 6.98
CA ASP A 56 2.40 -3.55 6.79
C ASP A 56 2.55 -3.18 5.31
N LEU A 57 2.52 -4.17 4.42
CA LEU A 57 2.55 -3.95 2.97
C LEU A 57 1.30 -3.22 2.47
N LEU A 58 0.12 -3.56 2.99
CA LEU A 58 -1.13 -2.86 2.68
C LEU A 58 -1.06 -1.38 3.11
N LEU A 59 -0.62 -1.12 4.34
CA LEU A 59 -0.43 0.22 4.87
C LEU A 59 0.64 1.00 4.08
N ALA A 60 1.74 0.33 3.73
CA ALA A 60 2.80 0.93 2.90
C ALA A 60 2.28 1.32 1.52
N ALA A 61 1.45 0.50 0.88
CA ALA A 61 0.83 0.81 -0.40
C ALA A 61 -0.05 2.07 -0.30
N LEU A 62 -0.91 2.14 0.73
CA LEU A 62 -1.74 3.32 0.97
C LEU A 62 -0.90 4.57 1.26
N GLY A 63 0.12 4.44 2.11
CA GLY A 63 1.01 5.55 2.48
C GLY A 63 1.81 6.08 1.31
N ALA A 64 2.40 5.20 0.51
CA ALA A 64 3.15 5.57 -0.69
C ALA A 64 2.25 6.27 -1.71
N CYS A 65 1.08 5.71 -2.00
CA CYS A 65 0.12 6.29 -2.93
C CYS A 65 -0.38 7.67 -2.45
N THR A 66 -0.67 7.82 -1.16
CA THR A 66 -1.03 9.10 -0.55
C THR A 66 0.07 10.14 -0.75
N SER A 67 1.30 9.80 -0.37
CA SER A 67 2.45 10.70 -0.47
C SER A 67 2.73 11.14 -1.92
N MET A 68 2.70 10.19 -2.86
CA MET A 68 2.91 10.45 -4.29
C MET A 68 1.81 11.35 -4.85
N THR A 69 0.54 11.11 -4.51
CA THR A 69 -0.59 11.91 -4.97
C THR A 69 -0.49 13.36 -4.48
N VAL A 70 -0.18 13.54 -3.19
CA VAL A 70 0.01 14.87 -2.59
C VAL A 70 1.19 15.61 -3.26
N ARG A 71 2.32 14.92 -3.45
CA ARG A 71 3.49 15.45 -4.14
C ARG A 71 3.17 15.89 -5.56
N MET A 72 2.57 15.02 -6.36
CA MET A 72 2.23 15.31 -7.75
C MET A 72 1.29 16.52 -7.86
N TYR A 73 0.35 16.67 -6.94
CA TYR A 73 -0.55 17.81 -6.96
C TYR A 73 0.17 19.11 -6.60
N ALA A 74 1.00 19.10 -5.54
CA ALA A 74 1.78 20.27 -5.13
C ALA A 74 2.75 20.72 -6.24
N ASP A 75 3.44 19.79 -6.89
CA ASP A 75 4.36 20.09 -8.00
C ASP A 75 3.63 20.69 -9.20
N ARG A 76 2.47 20.15 -9.56
CA ARG A 76 1.63 20.72 -10.64
C ARG A 76 1.17 22.14 -10.34
N LYS A 77 0.93 22.46 -9.07
CA LYS A 77 0.52 23.80 -8.62
C LYS A 77 1.71 24.74 -8.40
N GLY A 78 2.93 24.24 -8.44
CA GLY A 78 4.12 25.02 -8.11
C GLY A 78 4.18 25.42 -6.63
N TRP A 79 3.56 24.62 -5.73
CA TRP A 79 3.54 24.91 -4.31
C TRP A 79 4.82 24.46 -3.62
N PRO A 80 5.33 25.22 -2.62
CA PRO A 80 6.62 24.96 -1.98
C PRO A 80 6.56 23.85 -0.94
N LEU A 81 6.02 22.69 -1.33
CA LEU A 81 5.99 21.49 -0.50
C LEU A 81 7.38 20.84 -0.50
N ARG A 82 8.05 20.82 0.66
CA ARG A 82 9.37 20.22 0.80
C ARG A 82 9.32 18.72 1.08
N ARG A 83 8.43 18.29 1.99
CA ARG A 83 8.35 16.89 2.42
C ARG A 83 6.93 16.48 2.76
N VAL A 84 6.56 15.25 2.42
CA VAL A 84 5.37 14.55 2.89
C VAL A 84 5.82 13.37 3.74
N ARG A 85 5.22 13.23 4.91
CA ARG A 85 5.34 12.04 5.76
C ARG A 85 3.96 11.52 6.05
N VAL A 86 3.77 10.21 5.89
CA VAL A 86 2.49 9.54 6.17
C VAL A 86 2.76 8.43 7.16
N THR A 87 2.06 8.47 8.28
CA THR A 87 2.08 7.43 9.31
C THR A 87 0.72 6.76 9.35
N LEU A 88 0.70 5.43 9.28
CA LEU A 88 -0.54 4.65 9.24
C LEU A 88 -0.56 3.60 10.34
N ARG A 89 -1.75 3.34 10.85
CA ARG A 89 -2.02 2.29 11.83
C ARG A 89 -3.28 1.55 11.42
N HIS A 90 -3.25 0.22 11.54
CA HIS A 90 -4.41 -0.64 11.34
C HIS A 90 -4.91 -1.13 12.71
N SER A 91 -6.21 -1.15 12.89
CA SER A 91 -6.90 -1.71 14.04
C SER A 91 -8.26 -2.28 13.63
N ARG A 92 -8.87 -3.03 14.53
CA ARG A 92 -10.27 -3.46 14.37
C ARG A 92 -11.09 -2.84 15.49
N ILE A 93 -12.18 -2.20 15.12
CA ILE A 93 -13.12 -1.57 16.04
C ILE A 93 -14.49 -2.23 15.94
N HIS A 94 -15.28 -2.13 16.99
CA HIS A 94 -16.69 -2.53 16.88
C HIS A 94 -17.44 -1.62 15.91
N ALA A 95 -18.30 -2.21 15.08
CA ALA A 95 -19.09 -1.47 14.10
C ALA A 95 -19.92 -0.35 14.74
N ARG A 96 -20.43 -0.56 15.96
CA ARG A 96 -21.17 0.44 16.75
C ARG A 96 -20.37 1.69 17.12
N ASP A 97 -19.03 1.58 17.13
CA ASP A 97 -18.12 2.68 17.48
C ASP A 97 -17.67 3.48 16.25
N CYS A 98 -18.12 3.08 15.05
CA CYS A 98 -17.86 3.75 13.79
C CYS A 98 -19.11 4.53 13.34
N ALA A 99 -19.07 5.86 13.44
CA ALA A 99 -20.21 6.72 13.10
C ALA A 99 -20.54 6.74 11.59
N ASP A 100 -19.53 6.56 10.74
CA ASP A 100 -19.62 6.70 9.28
C ASP A 100 -19.58 5.35 8.55
N CYS A 101 -19.65 4.21 9.28
CA CYS A 101 -19.61 2.89 8.67
C CYS A 101 -21.01 2.38 8.31
N GLU A 102 -21.14 1.72 7.17
CA GLU A 102 -22.37 1.04 6.76
C GLU A 102 -22.63 -0.25 7.56
N THR A 103 -21.56 -0.92 8.00
CA THR A 103 -21.64 -2.12 8.84
C THR A 103 -22.13 -1.74 10.24
N SER A 104 -23.22 -2.34 10.69
CA SER A 104 -23.84 -2.05 11.99
C SER A 104 -23.57 -3.10 13.07
N VAL A 105 -23.11 -4.28 12.72
CA VAL A 105 -22.89 -5.42 13.61
C VAL A 105 -21.52 -6.04 13.40
N GLY A 106 -20.84 -6.41 14.48
CA GLY A 106 -19.54 -7.03 14.45
C GLY A 106 -18.39 -6.04 14.49
N PHE A 107 -17.37 -6.29 13.71
CA PHE A 107 -16.16 -5.47 13.66
C PHE A 107 -15.93 -4.91 12.26
N VAL A 108 -15.29 -3.76 12.19
CA VAL A 108 -14.77 -3.15 10.97
C VAL A 108 -13.26 -2.92 11.12
N ASP A 109 -12.55 -3.05 10.01
CA ASP A 109 -11.13 -2.68 9.96
C ASP A 109 -11.03 -1.16 9.86
N GLN A 110 -10.18 -0.57 10.70
CA GLN A 110 -9.90 0.86 10.71
C GLN A 110 -8.45 1.10 10.36
N ILE A 111 -8.20 2.04 9.47
CA ILE A 111 -6.87 2.55 9.18
C ILE A 111 -6.82 4.03 9.54
N ASP A 112 -6.03 4.34 10.55
CA ASP A 112 -5.69 5.73 10.91
C ASP A 112 -4.51 6.19 10.06
N ARG A 113 -4.61 7.39 9.49
CA ARG A 113 -3.59 7.98 8.63
C ARG A 113 -3.29 9.41 9.04
N ASP A 114 -2.08 9.64 9.57
CA ASP A 114 -1.55 10.95 9.93
C ASP A 114 -0.62 11.45 8.81
N ILE A 115 -0.86 12.67 8.33
CA ILE A 115 -0.09 13.28 7.24
C ILE A 115 0.60 14.53 7.76
N GLU A 116 1.93 14.55 7.67
CA GLU A 116 2.77 15.72 7.97
C GLU A 116 3.26 16.35 6.66
N LEU A 117 2.99 17.64 6.50
CA LEU A 117 3.42 18.43 5.35
C LEU A 117 4.44 19.47 5.81
N THR A 118 5.65 19.38 5.27
CA THR A 118 6.72 20.36 5.53
C THR A 118 6.91 21.23 4.29
N GLY A 119 6.97 22.54 4.47
CA GLY A 119 7.12 23.52 3.41
C GLY A 119 6.47 24.83 3.82
N ASP A 120 6.74 25.89 3.06
CA ASP A 120 6.14 27.21 3.26
C ASP A 120 4.74 27.25 2.59
N LEU A 121 3.81 26.51 3.19
CA LEU A 121 2.45 26.33 2.72
C LEU A 121 1.50 27.12 3.63
N ASP A 122 0.55 27.82 3.03
CA ASP A 122 -0.56 28.42 3.76
C ASP A 122 -1.64 27.36 4.14
N ASP A 123 -2.59 27.76 4.95
CA ASP A 123 -3.63 26.86 5.44
C ASP A 123 -4.53 26.33 4.31
N THR A 124 -4.85 27.16 3.33
CA THR A 124 -5.65 26.76 2.16
C THR A 124 -4.93 25.69 1.32
N GLN A 125 -3.62 25.86 1.13
CA GLN A 125 -2.79 24.85 0.45
C GLN A 125 -2.75 23.55 1.22
N ARG A 126 -2.58 23.61 2.55
CA ARG A 126 -2.59 22.42 3.43
C ARG A 126 -3.91 21.68 3.38
N GLU A 127 -5.04 22.36 3.53
CA GLU A 127 -6.36 21.78 3.42
C GLU A 127 -6.59 21.12 2.04
N ARG A 128 -6.15 21.77 0.99
CA ARG A 128 -6.27 21.23 -0.37
C ARG A 128 -5.41 19.99 -0.57
N LEU A 129 -4.19 19.95 -0.03
CA LEU A 129 -3.33 18.77 -0.08
C LEU A 129 -3.91 17.61 0.73
N LEU A 130 -4.51 17.88 1.89
CA LEU A 130 -5.23 16.87 2.67
C LEU A 130 -6.43 16.30 1.90
N TYR A 131 -7.22 17.14 1.26
CA TYR A 131 -8.31 16.70 0.38
C TYR A 131 -7.80 15.82 -0.77
N MET A 132 -6.64 16.12 -1.34
CA MET A 132 -6.04 15.29 -2.39
C MET A 132 -5.55 13.94 -1.87
N ALA A 133 -5.13 13.86 -0.61
CA ALA A 133 -4.72 12.61 0.01
C ALA A 133 -5.86 11.56 -0.01
N ASP A 134 -7.11 11.98 0.20
CA ASP A 134 -8.29 11.10 0.15
C ASP A 134 -8.65 10.66 -1.26
N ARG A 135 -8.04 11.25 -2.27
CA ARG A 135 -8.25 10.91 -3.67
C ARG A 135 -7.15 10.05 -4.28
N CYS A 136 -6.23 9.54 -3.46
CA CYS A 136 -5.23 8.63 -3.97
C CYS A 136 -5.90 7.31 -4.45
N PRO A 137 -5.46 6.74 -5.56
CA PRO A 137 -6.09 5.53 -6.14
C PRO A 137 -6.24 4.36 -5.16
N VAL A 138 -5.22 4.10 -4.32
CA VAL A 138 -5.29 3.02 -3.32
C VAL A 138 -6.35 3.30 -2.26
N HIS A 139 -6.49 4.56 -1.79
CA HIS A 139 -7.58 4.94 -0.87
C HIS A 139 -8.93 4.65 -1.52
N GLN A 140 -9.14 5.07 -2.77
CA GLN A 140 -10.39 4.82 -3.47
C GLN A 140 -10.68 3.33 -3.64
N THR A 141 -9.67 2.52 -3.93
CA THR A 141 -9.81 1.06 -3.99
C THR A 141 -10.25 0.47 -2.64
N LEU A 142 -9.62 0.90 -1.53
CA LEU A 142 -9.91 0.38 -0.19
C LEU A 142 -11.28 0.82 0.34
N THR A 143 -11.85 1.90 -0.17
CA THR A 143 -13.15 2.45 0.26
C THR A 143 -14.29 2.19 -0.73
N SER A 144 -14.05 1.39 -1.76
CA SER A 144 -15.04 0.97 -2.75
C SER A 144 -15.18 -0.55 -2.77
N GLU A 145 -16.14 -1.05 -3.53
CA GLU A 145 -16.29 -2.48 -3.74
C GLU A 145 -15.10 -3.04 -4.52
N VAL A 146 -14.50 -4.13 -4.00
CA VAL A 146 -13.41 -4.87 -4.65
C VAL A 146 -13.90 -6.28 -4.96
N HIS A 147 -13.93 -6.64 -6.24
CA HIS A 147 -14.28 -7.98 -6.67
C HIS A 147 -13.00 -8.82 -6.86
N ILE A 148 -12.87 -9.89 -6.06
CA ILE A 148 -11.73 -10.80 -6.10
C ILE A 148 -12.21 -12.15 -6.66
N THR A 149 -11.58 -12.61 -7.74
CA THR A 149 -11.83 -13.95 -8.32
C THR A 149 -10.66 -14.86 -8.01
N THR A 150 -10.95 -16.12 -7.71
CA THR A 150 -9.93 -17.13 -7.38
C THR A 150 -10.08 -18.35 -8.28
N SER A 151 -8.97 -18.88 -8.80
CA SER A 151 -8.95 -20.12 -9.57
C SER A 151 -7.76 -20.98 -9.15
N LEU A 152 -7.94 -22.28 -9.20
CA LEU A 152 -6.87 -23.29 -9.01
C LEU A 152 -6.31 -23.67 -10.39
N ARG A 153 -4.97 -23.77 -10.48
CA ARG A 153 -4.26 -24.25 -11.68
C ARG A 153 -3.60 -25.59 -11.44
#